data_3f1898de17b0fd222d4dd74a2cbb1ed0
#
_entry.id   3f1898de17b0fd222d4dd74a2cbb1ed0
#
_cell.length_a   1.000
_cell.length_b   1.000
_cell.length_c   1.000
_cell.angle_alpha   90.00
_cell.angle_beta   90.00
_cell.angle_gamma   90.00
#
_symmetry.space_group_name_H-M   'P 1'
#
loop_
_entity.id
_entity.type
_entity.pdbx_description
1 polymer ?
#
loop_
_entity_poly.entity_id
_entity_poly.type
_entity_poly.pdbx_seq_one_letter_code
_entity_poly.pdbx_strand_id
1 'polypeptide(L)'
;MDWQTFEAYVFEKMSKTKLPGLSIAIVKYGEVIYARGFGFRDLDNGAPMTTQTRVGIGSVTKSFTALSIMMLVEEGKISLDDPVDKFVPISLR
;
A
#
# COMPACT_ATOMS: atom_id res chain seq x y z
N MET A 1 10.48 -3.48 -22.21
CA MET A 1 11.32 -3.41 -20.99
C MET A 1 11.88 -4.79 -20.70
N ASP A 2 13.14 -4.84 -20.33
CA ASP A 2 13.77 -6.11 -19.93
C ASP A 2 13.44 -6.41 -18.47
N TRP A 3 12.47 -7.27 -18.25
CA TRP A 3 12.04 -7.64 -16.90
C TRP A 3 13.11 -8.41 -16.14
N GLN A 4 13.97 -9.16 -16.81
CA GLN A 4 15.06 -9.89 -16.14
C GLN A 4 16.05 -8.93 -15.49
N THR A 5 16.44 -7.88 -16.18
CA THR A 5 17.32 -6.85 -15.63
C THR A 5 16.65 -6.13 -14.46
N PHE A 6 15.37 -5.82 -14.59
CA PHE A 6 14.59 -5.20 -13.51
C PHE A 6 14.57 -6.09 -12.28
N GLU A 7 14.28 -7.38 -12.46
CA GLU A 7 14.19 -8.34 -11.35
C GLU A 7 15.53 -8.54 -10.67
N ALA A 8 16.62 -8.59 -11.44
CA ALA A 8 17.96 -8.67 -10.87
C ALA A 8 18.27 -7.45 -9.99
N TYR A 9 17.85 -6.27 -10.43
CA TYR A 9 17.98 -5.05 -9.65
C TYR A 9 17.19 -5.13 -8.34
N VAL A 10 15.95 -5.62 -8.40
CA VAL A 10 15.11 -5.78 -7.22
C VAL A 10 15.76 -6.72 -6.21
N PHE A 11 16.23 -7.89 -6.66
CA PHE A 11 16.90 -8.85 -5.78
C PHE A 11 18.15 -8.27 -5.15
N GLU A 12 18.93 -7.52 -5.91
CA GLU A 12 20.13 -6.86 -5.39
C GLU A 12 19.77 -5.88 -4.27
N LYS A 13 18.75 -5.05 -4.48
CA LYS A 13 18.32 -4.08 -3.49
C LYS A 13 17.74 -4.74 -2.24
N MET A 14 16.96 -5.81 -2.41
CA MET A 14 16.43 -6.57 -1.29
C MET A 14 17.56 -7.17 -0.45
N SER A 15 18.59 -7.71 -1.10
CA SER A 15 19.73 -8.28 -0.41
C SER A 15 20.50 -7.23 0.38
N LYS A 16 20.76 -6.08 -0.23
CA LYS A 16 21.49 -4.99 0.45
C LYS A 16 20.74 -4.42 1.63
N THR A 17 19.42 -4.31 1.54
CA THR A 17 18.59 -3.73 2.60
C THR A 17 18.07 -4.79 3.58
N LYS A 18 18.34 -6.06 3.32
CA LYS A 18 17.84 -7.20 4.11
C LYS A 18 16.32 -7.20 4.19
N LEU A 19 15.67 -6.80 3.10
CA LEU A 19 14.21 -6.81 3.00
C LEU A 19 13.73 -8.23 2.70
N PRO A 20 12.92 -8.85 3.57
CA PRO A 20 12.55 -10.27 3.39
C PRO A 20 11.53 -10.50 2.29
N GLY A 21 10.67 -9.54 2.02
CA GLY A 21 9.63 -9.69 1.02
C GLY A 21 9.18 -8.38 0.45
N LEU A 22 8.73 -8.41 -0.80
CA LEU A 22 8.29 -7.24 -1.54
C LEU A 22 7.28 -7.66 -2.58
N SER A 23 6.23 -6.89 -2.76
CA SER A 23 5.26 -7.08 -3.83
C SER A 23 5.22 -5.81 -4.68
N ILE A 24 5.31 -5.97 -6.00
CA ILE A 24 5.35 -4.86 -6.94
C ILE A 24 4.25 -5.02 -7.98
N ALA A 25 3.57 -3.94 -8.29
CA ALA A 25 2.69 -3.86 -9.44
C ALA A 25 3.01 -2.56 -10.19
N ILE A 26 3.07 -2.66 -11.51
CA ILE A 26 3.32 -1.51 -12.38
C ILE A 26 2.12 -1.35 -13.30
N VAL A 27 1.55 -0.16 -13.30
CA VAL A 27 0.36 0.17 -14.10
C VAL A 27 0.76 1.23 -15.12
N LYS A 28 0.31 1.03 -16.35
CA LYS A 28 0.52 1.99 -17.44
C LYS A 28 -0.78 2.08 -18.26
N TYR A 29 -1.25 3.32 -18.44
CA TYR A 29 -2.49 3.58 -19.17
C TYR A 29 -3.68 2.75 -18.67
N GLY A 30 -3.79 2.63 -17.34
CA GLY A 30 -4.89 1.90 -16.71
C GLY A 30 -4.75 0.37 -16.72
N GLU A 31 -3.66 -0.17 -17.23
CA GLU A 31 -3.42 -1.61 -17.27
C GLU A 31 -2.23 -2.03 -16.43
N VAL A 32 -2.37 -3.15 -15.75
CA VAL A 32 -1.26 -3.76 -15.00
C VAL A 32 -0.36 -4.44 -16.02
N ILE A 33 0.84 -3.87 -16.22
CA ILE A 33 1.81 -4.42 -17.16
C ILE A 33 2.82 -5.35 -16.49
N TYR A 34 2.88 -5.34 -15.17
CA TYR A 34 3.77 -6.19 -14.39
C TYR A 34 3.23 -6.31 -12.98
N ALA A 35 3.25 -7.51 -12.43
CA ALA A 35 2.92 -7.74 -11.03
C ALA A 35 3.65 -8.99 -10.54
N ARG A 36 4.37 -8.86 -9.42
CA ARG A 36 5.12 -9.99 -8.87
C ARG A 36 5.40 -9.80 -7.39
N GLY A 37 5.39 -10.94 -6.64
CA GLY A 37 5.93 -11.01 -5.30
C GLY A 37 7.37 -11.50 -5.34
N PHE A 38 8.20 -10.99 -4.43
CA PHE A 38 9.60 -11.33 -4.29
C PHE A 38 9.85 -11.74 -2.85
N GLY A 39 10.63 -12.80 -2.66
CA GLY A 39 11.00 -13.26 -1.32
C GLY A 39 9.82 -13.87 -0.55
N PHE A 40 9.74 -13.56 0.73
CA PHE A 40 8.83 -14.24 1.64
C PHE A 40 7.92 -13.25 2.37
N ARG A 41 6.67 -13.67 2.61
CA ARG A 41 5.76 -12.97 3.54
C ARG A 41 6.03 -13.40 4.99
N ASP A 42 6.63 -14.57 5.16
CA ASP A 42 6.96 -15.14 6.47
C ASP A 42 8.20 -16.01 6.32
N LEU A 43 9.34 -15.52 6.82
CA LEU A 43 10.61 -16.22 6.74
C LEU A 43 10.61 -17.49 7.57
N ASP A 44 10.00 -17.47 8.74
CA ASP A 44 10.04 -18.59 9.68
C ASP A 44 9.35 -19.82 9.10
N ASN A 45 8.26 -19.62 8.38
CA ASN A 45 7.48 -20.69 7.78
C ASN A 45 7.81 -20.92 6.30
N GLY A 46 8.74 -20.14 5.74
CA GLY A 46 9.10 -20.25 4.33
C GLY A 46 7.95 -19.91 3.37
N ALA A 47 6.96 -19.12 3.84
CA ALA A 47 5.82 -18.77 3.02
C ALA A 47 6.20 -17.67 2.03
N PRO A 48 5.98 -17.88 0.72
CA PRO A 48 6.41 -16.91 -0.29
C PRO A 48 5.52 -15.67 -0.32
N MET A 49 6.13 -14.55 -0.68
CA MET A 49 5.40 -13.33 -1.04
C MET A 49 4.80 -13.50 -2.43
N THR A 50 3.53 -13.20 -2.58
CA THR A 50 2.83 -13.27 -3.87
C THR A 50 2.09 -11.97 -4.13
N THR A 51 1.54 -11.84 -5.32
CA THR A 51 0.70 -10.68 -5.67
C THR A 51 -0.61 -10.66 -4.89
N GLN A 52 -0.97 -11.76 -4.24
CA GLN A 52 -2.20 -11.88 -3.44
C GLN A 52 -1.95 -11.74 -1.95
N THR A 53 -0.69 -11.61 -1.54
CA THR A 53 -0.36 -11.45 -0.13
C THR A 53 -0.86 -10.10 0.39
N ARG A 54 -1.51 -10.12 1.54
CA ARG A 54 -1.97 -8.89 2.20
C ARG A 54 -0.82 -8.29 2.98
N VAL A 55 -0.59 -7.01 2.76
CA VAL A 55 0.50 -6.28 3.41
C VAL A 55 -0.07 -4.99 3.99
N GLY A 56 0.33 -4.67 5.21
CA GLY A 56 -0.02 -3.38 5.80
C GLY A 56 0.65 -2.26 5.04
N ILE A 57 -0.11 -1.26 4.67
CA ILE A 57 0.39 -0.13 3.86
C ILE A 57 0.78 1.08 4.70
N GLY A 58 0.71 0.95 6.02
CA GLY A 58 1.14 2.01 6.93
C GLY A 58 0.46 3.35 6.64
N SER A 59 1.25 4.40 6.59
CA SER A 59 0.75 5.76 6.39
C SER A 59 0.17 6.05 5.01
N VAL A 60 0.34 5.16 4.04
CA VAL A 60 -0.36 5.29 2.75
C VAL A 60 -1.86 5.28 2.97
N THR A 61 -2.35 4.62 4.04
CA THR A 61 -3.74 4.62 4.46
C THR A 61 -4.30 6.04 4.64
N LYS A 62 -3.47 7.01 5.00
CA LYS A 62 -3.91 8.41 5.16
C LYS A 62 -4.52 8.98 3.88
N SER A 63 -3.97 8.60 2.73
CA SER A 63 -4.51 9.03 1.43
C SER A 63 -5.92 8.49 1.21
N PHE A 64 -6.16 7.24 1.57
CA PHE A 64 -7.50 6.63 1.46
C PHE A 64 -8.48 7.29 2.41
N THR A 65 -8.06 7.56 3.63
CA THR A 65 -8.89 8.25 4.62
C THR A 65 -9.26 9.65 4.13
N ALA A 66 -8.27 10.41 3.64
CA ALA A 66 -8.50 11.75 3.13
C ALA A 66 -9.47 11.75 1.95
N LEU A 67 -9.30 10.82 1.01
CA LEU A 67 -10.20 10.69 -0.13
C LEU A 67 -11.62 10.39 0.32
N SER A 68 -11.78 9.46 1.28
CA SER A 68 -13.09 9.09 1.81
C SER A 68 -13.80 10.29 2.44
N ILE A 69 -13.07 11.11 3.21
CA ILE A 69 -13.61 12.32 3.81
C ILE A 69 -14.03 13.32 2.72
N MET A 70 -13.21 13.51 1.70
CA MET A 70 -13.53 14.43 0.61
C MET A 70 -14.77 13.99 -0.18
N MET A 71 -14.97 12.70 -0.34
CA MET A 71 -16.18 12.17 -0.96
C MET A 71 -17.43 12.55 -0.16
N LEU A 72 -17.35 12.49 1.18
CA LEU A 72 -18.47 12.91 2.04
C LEU A 72 -18.70 14.43 1.97
N VAL A 73 -17.64 15.21 1.87
CA VAL A 73 -17.75 16.66 1.67
C VAL A 73 -18.45 16.98 0.35
N GLU A 74 -18.06 16.30 -0.72
CA GLU A 74 -18.66 16.47 -2.03
C GLU A 74 -20.16 16.13 -2.04
N GLU A 75 -20.57 15.13 -1.26
CA GLU A 75 -21.96 14.73 -1.09
C GLU A 75 -22.75 15.68 -0.17
N GLY A 76 -22.09 16.67 0.43
CA GLY A 76 -22.73 17.62 1.35
C GLY A 76 -23.04 17.05 2.72
N LYS A 77 -22.49 15.90 3.07
CA LYS A 77 -22.79 15.24 4.35
C LYS A 77 -21.97 15.79 5.50
N ILE A 78 -20.78 16.32 5.22
CA ILE A 78 -19.89 16.94 6.19
C ILE A 78 -19.22 18.15 5.60
N SER A 79 -18.67 19.01 6.48
CA SER A 79 -17.84 20.15 6.09
C SER A 79 -16.43 19.95 6.64
N LEU A 80 -15.43 20.45 5.92
CA LEU A 80 -14.04 20.39 6.39
C LEU A 80 -13.83 21.17 7.69
N ASP A 81 -14.72 22.11 8.00
CA ASP A 81 -14.66 22.90 9.23
C ASP A 81 -15.36 22.23 10.42
N ASP A 82 -16.02 21.08 10.19
CA ASP A 82 -16.70 20.36 11.26
C ASP A 82 -15.68 19.78 12.24
N PRO A 83 -15.93 19.86 13.56
CA PRO A 83 -15.10 19.19 14.54
C PRO A 83 -15.33 17.68 14.46
N VAL A 84 -14.27 16.91 14.67
CA VAL A 84 -14.31 15.43 14.58
C VAL A 84 -15.28 14.84 15.61
N ASP A 85 -15.34 15.42 16.81
CA ASP A 85 -16.19 14.92 17.88
C ASP A 85 -17.70 15.11 17.63
N LYS A 86 -18.05 15.87 16.60
CA LYS A 86 -19.43 15.98 16.14
C LYS A 86 -19.94 14.64 15.61
N PHE A 87 -19.06 13.81 15.07
CA PHE A 87 -19.42 12.55 14.43
C PHE A 87 -18.94 11.33 15.21
N VAL A 88 -17.81 11.43 15.89
CA VAL A 88 -17.15 10.33 16.58
C VAL A 88 -16.86 10.74 18.02
N PRO A 89 -17.35 9.96 19.02
CA PRO A 89 -17.04 10.25 20.41
C PRO A 89 -15.56 9.93 20.68
N ILE A 90 -14.71 10.94 20.68
CA ILE A 90 -13.29 10.79 20.97
C ILE A 90 -12.93 11.52 22.25
N SER A 91 -11.95 10.97 22.98
CA SER A 91 -11.37 11.61 24.14
C SER A 91 -9.98 12.11 23.73
N LEU A 92 -9.82 13.42 23.67
CA LEU A 92 -8.54 14.05 23.41
C LEU A 92 -7.80 14.25 24.74
N ARG A 93 -6.72 13.53 24.91
CA ARG A 93 -5.87 13.63 26.11
C ARG A 93 -4.43 13.82 25.72
#